data_c178365a3ddc50b80e4343ce3b716f4b
#
_entry.id   c178365a3ddc50b80e4343ce3b716f4b
#
_cell.length_a   1.000
_cell.length_b   1.000
_cell.length_c   1.000
_cell.angle_alpha   90.00
_cell.angle_beta   90.00
_cell.angle_gamma   90.00
#
_symmetry.space_group_name_H-M   'P 1'
#
loop_
_entity.id
_entity.type
_entity.pdbx_description
1 polymer ?
#
loop_
_entity_poly.entity_id
_entity_poly.type
_entity_poly.pdbx_seq_one_letter_code
_entity_poly.pdbx_strand_id
1 'polypeptide(L)'
;MKNFLNLESFKYYLQMPAYIYPESEAVQNFGFMTFVFNSIIVIGFAMVSQVILCSVCAFVISRKLSKRAGQFVLLFFLGGMMVPFASIMLPQLIMYREMGAYNNYAALLLPFLYPYGFYVYLYKGFFDQIPGSYFEAAELDGAGSFYLYTRICMPLSKPIISLIALQTFIGNWNDFFWAWLVTEDQKLWTLNVALYNISNNVATKQNALMGLAVVTITPVILLSILFSKQLKQSIVASGVKG
;
A
#
# COMPACT_ATOMS: atom_id res chain seq x y z
N MET A 1 -19.25 28.73 12.17
CA MET A 1 -17.85 28.46 11.81
C MET A 1 -16.86 28.33 13.00
N LYS A 2 -17.19 28.77 14.20
CA LYS A 2 -16.25 28.76 15.36
C LYS A 2 -16.07 27.39 16.07
N ASN A 3 -16.84 26.35 15.74
CA ASN A 3 -16.79 25.05 16.44
C ASN A 3 -16.07 23.92 15.69
N PHE A 4 -15.40 24.22 14.57
CA PHE A 4 -14.79 23.20 13.72
C PHE A 4 -13.47 22.64 14.26
N LEU A 5 -12.80 23.40 15.14
CA LEU A 5 -11.51 23.05 15.75
C LEU A 5 -11.55 23.01 17.28
N ASN A 6 -12.68 22.71 17.87
CA ASN A 6 -12.76 22.60 19.31
C ASN A 6 -12.11 21.31 19.78
N LEU A 7 -11.12 21.41 20.68
CA LEU A 7 -10.40 20.29 21.32
C LEU A 7 -11.37 19.27 21.96
N GLU A 8 -12.56 19.69 22.36
CA GLU A 8 -13.60 18.79 22.88
C GLU A 8 -14.18 17.88 21.79
N SER A 9 -14.31 18.37 20.55
CA SER A 9 -14.69 17.53 19.42
C SER A 9 -13.62 16.45 19.18
N PHE A 10 -12.33 16.79 19.30
CA PHE A 10 -11.22 15.86 19.15
C PHE A 10 -11.18 14.80 20.26
N LYS A 11 -11.44 15.19 21.51
CA LYS A 11 -11.61 14.23 22.62
C LYS A 11 -12.79 13.31 22.42
N TYR A 12 -13.90 13.84 21.91
CA TYR A 12 -15.07 13.05 21.54
C TYR A 12 -14.72 11.98 20.51
N TYR A 13 -13.89 12.29 19.50
CA TYR A 13 -13.44 11.33 18.49
C TYR A 13 -12.52 10.25 19.03
N LEU A 14 -11.61 10.59 19.94
CA LEU A 14 -10.76 9.61 20.60
C LEU A 14 -11.55 8.62 21.47
N GLN A 15 -12.75 9.01 21.91
CA GLN A 15 -13.67 8.22 22.72
C GLN A 15 -14.81 7.59 21.90
N MET A 16 -14.85 7.81 20.59
CA MET A 16 -15.97 7.49 19.71
C MET A 16 -16.43 6.03 19.69
N PRO A 17 -15.57 5.00 19.84
CA PRO A 17 -16.03 3.61 19.86
C PRO A 17 -17.10 3.33 20.91
N ALA A 18 -17.05 4.00 22.06
CA ALA A 18 -18.04 3.85 23.11
C ALA A 18 -19.45 4.39 22.74
N TYR A 19 -19.53 5.27 21.71
CA TYR A 19 -20.78 5.89 21.30
C TYR A 19 -21.43 5.26 20.05
N ILE A 20 -20.67 4.49 19.25
CA ILE A 20 -21.18 3.90 18.01
C ILE A 20 -22.08 2.71 18.29
N TYR A 21 -21.80 1.95 19.33
CA TYR A 21 -22.56 0.78 19.75
C TYR A 21 -22.62 0.70 21.29
N PRO A 22 -23.45 1.49 21.95
CA PRO A 22 -23.48 1.55 23.41
C PRO A 22 -23.89 0.24 24.08
N GLU A 23 -24.47 -0.70 23.34
CA GLU A 23 -24.97 -1.97 23.87
C GLU A 23 -24.00 -3.15 23.73
N SER A 24 -22.87 -3.01 23.02
CA SER A 24 -21.90 -4.08 22.88
C SER A 24 -20.68 -3.88 23.79
N GLU A 25 -20.47 -4.76 24.76
CA GLU A 25 -19.27 -4.77 25.62
C GLU A 25 -17.95 -4.80 24.83
N ALA A 26 -17.97 -5.33 23.62
CA ALA A 26 -16.82 -5.41 22.72
C ALA A 26 -16.32 -4.03 22.23
N VAL A 27 -17.19 -3.03 22.14
CA VAL A 27 -16.87 -1.69 21.62
C VAL A 27 -16.19 -0.81 22.68
N GLN A 28 -16.42 -1.07 23.94
CA GLN A 28 -15.83 -0.26 25.04
C GLN A 28 -14.30 -0.35 25.10
N ASN A 29 -13.68 -1.35 24.43
CA ASN A 29 -12.25 -1.63 24.52
C ASN A 29 -11.42 -1.21 23.30
N PHE A 30 -12.05 -0.76 22.18
CA PHE A 30 -11.31 -0.39 20.96
C PHE A 30 -11.34 1.12 20.74
N GLY A 31 -10.23 1.77 21.02
CA GLY A 31 -10.07 3.19 20.74
C GLY A 31 -9.87 3.46 19.23
N PHE A 32 -10.22 4.66 18.78
CA PHE A 32 -9.95 5.17 17.43
C PHE A 32 -8.52 4.86 16.95
N MET A 33 -7.55 4.89 17.85
CA MET A 33 -6.15 4.56 17.55
C MET A 33 -5.97 3.13 17.04
N THR A 34 -6.83 2.17 17.40
CA THR A 34 -6.77 0.81 16.85
C THR A 34 -6.95 0.81 15.35
N PHE A 35 -7.90 1.57 14.82
CA PHE A 35 -8.16 1.68 13.38
C PHE A 35 -7.00 2.35 12.64
N VAL A 36 -6.38 3.36 13.27
CA VAL A 36 -5.17 4.02 12.74
C VAL A 36 -4.00 3.03 12.69
N PHE A 37 -3.76 2.29 13.78
CA PHE A 37 -2.69 1.29 13.83
C PHE A 37 -2.92 0.15 12.83
N ASN A 38 -4.14 -0.34 12.68
CA ASN A 38 -4.46 -1.35 11.67
C ASN A 38 -4.12 -0.84 10.25
N SER A 39 -4.52 0.39 9.92
CA SER A 39 -4.17 1.00 8.64
C SER A 39 -2.66 1.11 8.44
N ILE A 40 -1.92 1.55 9.46
CA ILE A 40 -0.46 1.66 9.42
C ILE A 40 0.19 0.29 9.23
N ILE A 41 -0.29 -0.75 9.92
CA ILE A 41 0.23 -2.13 9.78
C ILE A 41 0.01 -2.64 8.37
N VAL A 42 -1.22 -2.56 7.86
CA VAL A 42 -1.57 -3.06 6.52
C VAL A 42 -0.77 -2.33 5.44
N ILE A 43 -0.74 -1.00 5.50
CA ILE A 43 -0.06 -0.18 4.49
C ILE A 43 1.46 -0.31 4.62
N GLY A 44 1.99 -0.33 5.82
CA GLY A 44 3.42 -0.55 6.06
C GLY A 44 3.89 -1.89 5.51
N PHE A 45 3.12 -2.95 5.73
CA PHE A 45 3.37 -4.26 5.16
C PHE A 45 3.28 -4.24 3.62
N ALA A 46 2.23 -3.62 3.06
CA ALA A 46 2.07 -3.46 1.62
C ALA A 46 3.28 -2.72 0.99
N MET A 47 3.72 -1.61 1.59
CA MET A 47 4.87 -0.85 1.10
C MET A 47 6.15 -1.67 1.11
N VAL A 48 6.45 -2.33 2.22
CA VAL A 48 7.68 -3.13 2.36
C VAL A 48 7.66 -4.32 1.40
N SER A 49 6.56 -5.08 1.34
CA SER A 49 6.43 -6.23 0.47
C SER A 49 6.51 -5.85 -1.01
N GLN A 50 5.81 -4.79 -1.44
CA GLN A 50 5.84 -4.37 -2.84
C GLN A 50 7.21 -3.80 -3.25
N VAL A 51 7.88 -3.04 -2.38
CA VAL A 51 9.25 -2.58 -2.65
C VAL A 51 10.20 -3.77 -2.83
N ILE A 52 10.14 -4.75 -1.94
CA ILE A 52 11.06 -5.92 -2.00
C ILE A 52 10.69 -6.84 -3.17
N LEU A 53 9.45 -7.30 -3.25
CA LEU A 53 9.04 -8.32 -4.22
C LEU A 53 9.14 -7.80 -5.66
N CYS A 54 8.66 -6.58 -5.91
CA CYS A 54 8.71 -6.02 -7.27
C CYS A 54 10.14 -5.70 -7.71
N SER A 55 11.00 -5.20 -6.81
CA SER A 55 12.39 -4.90 -7.16
C SER A 55 13.22 -6.17 -7.39
N VAL A 56 13.00 -7.23 -6.59
CA VAL A 56 13.67 -8.52 -6.81
C VAL A 56 13.26 -9.12 -8.16
N CYS A 57 11.95 -9.16 -8.46
CA CYS A 57 11.45 -9.63 -9.75
C CYS A 57 12.04 -8.82 -10.91
N ALA A 58 12.02 -7.50 -10.80
CA ALA A 58 12.56 -6.62 -11.82
C ALA A 58 14.08 -6.78 -12.02
N PHE A 59 14.83 -6.98 -10.94
CA PHE A 59 16.28 -7.26 -11.00
C PHE A 59 16.56 -8.56 -11.76
N VAL A 60 15.84 -9.63 -11.45
CA VAL A 60 15.97 -10.91 -12.15
C VAL A 60 15.63 -10.74 -13.65
N ILE A 61 14.54 -10.07 -13.96
CA ILE A 61 14.09 -9.83 -15.35
C ILE A 61 15.11 -8.98 -16.12
N SER A 62 15.66 -7.95 -15.48
CA SER A 62 16.59 -7.00 -16.13
C SER A 62 18.01 -7.56 -16.29
N ARG A 63 18.50 -8.37 -15.33
CA ARG A 63 19.93 -8.69 -15.21
C ARG A 63 20.26 -10.18 -15.31
N LYS A 64 19.29 -11.07 -15.11
CA LYS A 64 19.55 -12.52 -15.05
C LYS A 64 18.87 -13.32 -16.15
N LEU A 65 17.78 -12.82 -16.70
CA LEU A 65 17.08 -13.50 -17.78
C LEU A 65 17.57 -13.04 -19.16
N SER A 66 17.50 -13.97 -20.12
CA SER A 66 17.67 -13.60 -21.51
C SER A 66 16.59 -12.60 -21.94
N LYS A 67 16.88 -11.79 -22.96
CA LYS A 67 15.96 -10.74 -23.43
C LYS A 67 14.56 -11.27 -23.75
N ARG A 68 14.48 -12.45 -24.39
CA ARG A 68 13.19 -13.09 -24.73
C ARG A 68 12.44 -13.59 -23.48
N ALA A 69 13.14 -14.29 -22.58
CA ALA A 69 12.55 -14.78 -21.34
C ALA A 69 12.09 -13.64 -20.43
N GLY A 70 12.90 -12.58 -20.31
CA GLY A 70 12.55 -11.40 -19.54
C GLY A 70 11.32 -10.66 -20.07
N GLN A 71 11.19 -10.55 -21.40
CA GLN A 71 10.00 -9.98 -22.02
C GLN A 71 8.75 -10.84 -21.75
N PHE A 72 8.86 -12.15 -21.88
CA PHE A 72 7.74 -13.07 -21.61
C PHE A 72 7.26 -12.96 -20.16
N VAL A 73 8.18 -13.01 -19.19
CA VAL A 73 7.85 -12.88 -17.77
C VAL A 73 7.24 -11.51 -17.48
N LEU A 74 7.77 -10.43 -18.05
CA LEU A 74 7.20 -9.09 -17.89
C LEU A 74 5.77 -9.00 -18.47
N LEU A 75 5.55 -9.56 -19.66
CA LEU A 75 4.21 -9.59 -20.26
C LEU A 75 3.23 -10.43 -19.43
N PHE A 76 3.68 -11.50 -18.79
CA PHE A 76 2.85 -12.27 -17.86
C PHE A 76 2.39 -11.40 -16.66
N PHE A 77 3.29 -10.65 -16.05
CA PHE A 77 2.93 -9.72 -14.97
C PHE A 77 1.97 -8.62 -15.45
N LEU A 78 2.21 -8.03 -16.61
CA LEU A 78 1.35 -6.99 -17.17
C LEU A 78 -0.03 -7.56 -17.58
N GLY A 79 -0.05 -8.78 -18.14
CA GLY A 79 -1.30 -9.49 -18.47
C GLY A 79 -2.17 -9.75 -17.24
N GLY A 80 -1.57 -10.09 -16.11
CA GLY A 80 -2.29 -10.24 -14.83
C GLY A 80 -3.05 -8.98 -14.40
N MET A 81 -2.55 -7.80 -14.75
CA MET A 81 -3.23 -6.53 -14.43
C MET A 81 -4.48 -6.27 -15.28
N MET A 82 -4.62 -6.96 -16.42
CA MET A 82 -5.81 -6.82 -17.26
C MET A 82 -7.03 -7.53 -16.69
N VAL A 83 -6.84 -8.41 -15.70
CA VAL A 83 -7.94 -9.09 -15.01
C VAL A 83 -8.60 -8.10 -14.05
N PRO A 84 -9.89 -7.76 -14.23
CA PRO A 84 -10.59 -6.85 -13.34
C PRO A 84 -10.66 -7.40 -11.91
N PHE A 85 -10.38 -6.59 -10.91
CA PHE A 85 -10.47 -6.99 -9.50
C PHE A 85 -11.85 -7.59 -9.16
N ALA A 86 -12.92 -7.02 -9.69
CA ALA A 86 -14.29 -7.51 -9.47
C ALA A 86 -14.48 -8.99 -9.86
N SER A 87 -13.74 -9.48 -10.86
CA SER A 87 -13.83 -10.87 -11.32
C SER A 87 -13.10 -11.86 -10.40
N ILE A 88 -12.05 -11.41 -9.71
CA ILE A 88 -11.24 -12.27 -8.83
C ILE A 88 -11.65 -12.15 -7.35
N MET A 89 -12.36 -11.10 -6.99
CA MET A 89 -12.73 -10.77 -5.62
C MET A 89 -13.50 -11.89 -4.91
N LEU A 90 -14.56 -12.40 -5.51
CA LEU A 90 -15.37 -13.48 -4.90
C LEU A 90 -14.61 -14.80 -4.80
N PRO A 91 -13.93 -15.30 -5.85
CA PRO A 91 -13.06 -16.47 -5.72
C PRO A 91 -11.99 -16.32 -4.63
N GLN A 92 -11.38 -15.15 -4.53
CA GLN A 92 -10.37 -14.86 -3.52
C GLN A 92 -10.98 -14.87 -2.11
N LEU A 93 -12.16 -14.29 -1.91
CA LEU A 93 -12.89 -14.33 -0.64
C LEU A 93 -13.21 -15.76 -0.20
N ILE A 94 -13.71 -16.58 -1.14
CA ILE A 94 -14.02 -18.00 -0.88
C ILE A 94 -12.74 -18.74 -0.46
N MET A 95 -11.67 -18.58 -1.22
CA MET A 95 -10.37 -19.17 -0.90
C MET A 95 -9.88 -18.77 0.51
N TYR A 96 -10.01 -17.50 0.91
CA TYR A 96 -9.58 -17.05 2.23
C TYR A 96 -10.47 -17.62 3.36
N ARG A 97 -11.76 -17.84 3.10
CA ARG A 97 -12.65 -18.53 4.04
C ARG A 97 -12.25 -19.99 4.23
N GLU A 98 -12.00 -20.70 3.15
CA GLU A 98 -11.55 -22.11 3.19
C GLU A 98 -10.18 -22.26 3.85
N MET A 99 -9.27 -21.33 3.67
CA MET A 99 -7.96 -21.31 4.32
C MET A 99 -7.99 -20.87 5.79
N GLY A 100 -9.14 -20.46 6.34
CA GLY A 100 -9.25 -19.90 7.68
C GLY A 100 -8.58 -18.53 7.85
N ALA A 101 -8.30 -17.84 6.75
CA ALA A 101 -7.70 -16.50 6.76
C ALA A 101 -8.75 -15.38 6.87
N TYR A 102 -10.04 -15.67 6.63
CA TYR A 102 -11.13 -14.72 6.73
C TYR A 102 -11.27 -14.17 8.14
N ASN A 103 -11.66 -12.90 8.26
CA ASN A 103 -11.78 -12.18 9.52
C ASN A 103 -10.50 -12.26 10.38
N ASN A 104 -9.34 -12.12 9.73
CA ASN A 104 -8.01 -12.17 10.33
C ASN A 104 -7.08 -11.18 9.61
N TYR A 105 -5.99 -10.78 10.27
CA TYR A 105 -4.93 -9.97 9.62
C TYR A 105 -4.37 -10.64 8.36
N ALA A 106 -4.36 -11.98 8.28
CA ALA A 106 -3.94 -12.69 7.09
C ALA A 106 -4.71 -12.25 5.84
N ALA A 107 -6.03 -12.08 5.92
CA ALA A 107 -6.84 -11.63 4.80
C ALA A 107 -6.50 -10.20 4.33
N LEU A 108 -6.02 -9.36 5.25
CA LEU A 108 -5.60 -8.00 4.94
C LEU A 108 -4.19 -7.93 4.33
N LEU A 109 -3.31 -8.88 4.68
CA LEU A 109 -1.89 -8.84 4.32
C LEU A 109 -1.53 -9.71 3.11
N LEU A 110 -2.18 -10.88 2.96
CA LEU A 110 -1.91 -11.83 1.87
C LEU A 110 -1.98 -11.21 0.46
N PRO A 111 -2.91 -10.27 0.14
CA PRO A 111 -2.94 -9.63 -1.17
C PRO A 111 -1.65 -8.92 -1.57
N PHE A 112 -0.80 -8.58 -0.60
CA PHE A 112 0.46 -7.87 -0.85
C PHE A 112 1.66 -8.79 -0.98
N LEU A 113 1.50 -10.11 -0.86
CA LEU A 113 2.58 -11.09 -1.02
C LEU A 113 2.85 -11.48 -2.47
N TYR A 114 2.21 -10.85 -3.44
CA TYR A 114 2.57 -11.00 -4.85
C TYR A 114 3.09 -9.68 -5.44
N PRO A 115 4.04 -9.73 -6.37
CA PRO A 115 4.57 -8.51 -6.98
C PRO A 115 3.56 -7.91 -7.97
N TYR A 116 3.23 -6.64 -7.76
CA TYR A 116 2.31 -5.93 -8.65
C TYR A 116 2.98 -5.63 -9.99
N GLY A 117 2.39 -6.10 -11.08
CA GLY A 117 3.00 -6.09 -12.41
C GLY A 117 3.45 -4.70 -12.89
N PHE A 118 2.67 -3.65 -12.61
CA PHE A 118 3.05 -2.28 -12.95
C PHE A 118 4.32 -1.82 -12.22
N TYR A 119 4.47 -2.18 -10.95
CA TYR A 119 5.68 -1.82 -10.20
C TYR A 119 6.90 -2.60 -10.67
N VAL A 120 6.72 -3.88 -11.04
CA VAL A 120 7.78 -4.68 -11.69
C VAL A 120 8.22 -4.00 -12.99
N TYR A 121 7.28 -3.54 -13.82
CA TYR A 121 7.59 -2.82 -15.05
C TYR A 121 8.38 -1.52 -14.78
N LEU A 122 7.94 -0.72 -13.81
CA LEU A 122 8.62 0.53 -13.46
C LEU A 122 10.04 0.30 -12.95
N TYR A 123 10.22 -0.67 -12.03
CA TYR A 123 11.56 -1.03 -11.55
C TYR A 123 12.45 -1.53 -12.67
N LYS A 124 11.93 -2.41 -13.54
CA LYS A 124 12.70 -2.90 -14.68
C LYS A 124 13.14 -1.77 -15.59
N GLY A 125 12.24 -0.87 -15.95
CA GLY A 125 12.58 0.29 -16.77
C GLY A 125 13.67 1.17 -16.15
N PHE A 126 13.67 1.31 -14.83
CA PHE A 126 14.73 2.03 -14.11
C PHE A 126 16.05 1.24 -14.09
N PHE A 127 16.01 -0.06 -13.79
CA PHE A 127 17.19 -0.90 -13.71
C PHE A 127 17.89 -1.05 -15.06
N ASP A 128 17.14 -1.06 -16.16
CA ASP A 128 17.71 -1.10 -17.51
C ASP A 128 18.53 0.15 -17.85
N GLN A 129 18.29 1.28 -17.17
CA GLN A 129 19.04 2.52 -17.36
C GLN A 129 20.34 2.57 -16.56
N ILE A 130 20.56 1.69 -15.58
CA ILE A 130 21.80 1.62 -14.83
C ILE A 130 22.89 1.07 -15.76
N PRO A 131 24.02 1.81 -15.98
CA PRO A 131 25.08 1.35 -16.88
C PRO A 131 25.63 -0.04 -16.50
N GLY A 132 25.84 -0.90 -17.49
CA GLY A 132 26.36 -2.27 -17.31
C GLY A 132 27.72 -2.30 -16.62
N SER A 133 28.56 -1.29 -16.87
CA SER A 133 29.91 -1.17 -16.28
C SER A 133 29.95 -1.24 -14.75
N TYR A 134 28.91 -0.78 -14.05
CA TYR A 134 28.83 -0.91 -12.58
C TYR A 134 28.72 -2.38 -12.15
N PHE A 135 28.01 -3.19 -12.92
CA PHE A 135 27.80 -4.61 -12.64
C PHE A 135 29.03 -5.41 -13.03
N GLU A 136 29.59 -5.14 -14.23
CA GLU A 136 30.80 -5.80 -14.74
C GLU A 136 32.00 -5.58 -13.82
N ALA A 137 32.24 -4.36 -13.37
CA ALA A 137 33.32 -4.06 -12.42
C ALA A 137 33.15 -4.85 -11.10
N ALA A 138 31.96 -4.87 -10.53
CA ALA A 138 31.72 -5.61 -9.30
C ALA A 138 31.80 -7.14 -9.50
N GLU A 139 31.38 -7.67 -10.65
CA GLU A 139 31.52 -9.10 -10.97
C GLU A 139 33.01 -9.50 -11.13
N LEU A 140 33.86 -8.63 -11.68
CA LEU A 140 35.29 -8.83 -11.71
C LEU A 140 35.91 -8.89 -10.32
N ASP A 141 35.36 -8.11 -9.37
CA ASP A 141 35.72 -8.15 -7.95
C ASP A 141 35.13 -9.35 -7.19
N GLY A 142 34.45 -10.26 -7.88
CA GLY A 142 33.87 -11.49 -7.29
C GLY A 142 32.51 -11.29 -6.64
N ALA A 143 31.80 -10.16 -6.91
CA ALA A 143 30.49 -9.88 -6.33
C ALA A 143 29.41 -10.83 -6.88
N GLY A 144 28.70 -11.50 -5.98
CA GLY A 144 27.53 -12.31 -6.32
C GLY A 144 26.27 -11.48 -6.59
N SER A 145 25.23 -12.13 -7.15
CA SER A 145 23.98 -11.47 -7.52
C SER A 145 23.29 -10.72 -6.37
N PHE A 146 23.35 -11.25 -5.16
CA PHE A 146 22.79 -10.59 -3.97
C PHE A 146 23.50 -9.29 -3.64
N TYR A 147 24.83 -9.27 -3.79
CA TYR A 147 25.63 -8.05 -3.61
C TYR A 147 25.27 -7.00 -4.67
N LEU A 148 25.18 -7.41 -5.95
CA LEU A 148 24.79 -6.52 -7.05
C LEU A 148 23.43 -5.90 -6.82
N TYR A 149 22.45 -6.69 -6.37
CA TYR A 149 21.12 -6.21 -6.04
C TYR A 149 21.15 -5.22 -4.88
N THR A 150 21.71 -5.61 -3.73
CA THR A 150 21.60 -4.85 -2.48
C THR A 150 22.54 -3.64 -2.41
N ARG A 151 23.76 -3.74 -3.01
CA ARG A 151 24.81 -2.73 -2.88
C ARG A 151 24.94 -1.81 -4.08
N ILE A 152 24.46 -2.23 -5.26
CA ILE A 152 24.52 -1.40 -6.47
C ILE A 152 23.11 -1.00 -6.88
N CYS A 153 22.25 -1.97 -7.17
CA CYS A 153 20.96 -1.71 -7.78
C CYS A 153 20.02 -0.93 -6.85
N MET A 154 19.81 -1.39 -5.63
CA MET A 154 18.88 -0.76 -4.68
C MET A 154 19.31 0.66 -4.25
N PRO A 155 20.56 0.95 -3.91
CA PRO A 155 20.98 2.30 -3.54
C PRO A 155 20.82 3.32 -4.68
N LEU A 156 21.09 2.93 -5.93
CA LEU A 156 20.91 3.77 -7.09
C LEU A 156 19.44 4.01 -7.42
N SER A 157 18.57 3.12 -6.96
CA SER A 157 17.13 3.11 -7.26
C SER A 157 16.27 3.87 -6.25
N LYS A 158 16.85 4.64 -5.33
CA LYS A 158 16.10 5.41 -4.33
C LYS A 158 14.95 6.24 -4.92
N PRO A 159 15.07 6.90 -6.09
CA PRO A 159 13.97 7.67 -6.65
C PRO A 159 12.75 6.82 -6.99
N ILE A 160 12.96 5.66 -7.65
CA ILE A 160 11.86 4.76 -8.03
C ILE A 160 11.27 4.04 -6.82
N ILE A 161 12.11 3.69 -5.81
CA ILE A 161 11.64 3.13 -4.53
C ILE A 161 10.69 4.10 -3.84
N SER A 162 11.07 5.37 -3.76
CA SER A 162 10.23 6.41 -3.15
C SER A 162 8.91 6.60 -3.90
N LEU A 163 8.93 6.56 -5.22
CA LEU A 163 7.73 6.65 -6.05
C LEU A 163 6.79 5.46 -5.77
N ILE A 164 7.30 4.24 -5.80
CA ILE A 164 6.49 3.03 -5.61
C ILE A 164 5.95 2.96 -4.17
N ALA A 165 6.76 3.30 -3.18
CA ALA A 165 6.34 3.38 -1.80
C ALA A 165 5.18 4.38 -1.63
N LEU A 166 5.29 5.56 -2.22
CA LEU A 166 4.24 6.58 -2.18
C LEU A 166 2.95 6.13 -2.90
N GLN A 167 3.08 5.53 -4.10
CA GLN A 167 1.93 5.01 -4.85
C GLN A 167 1.22 3.89 -4.07
N THR A 168 1.99 2.99 -3.46
CA THR A 168 1.46 1.92 -2.62
C THR A 168 0.74 2.50 -1.39
N PHE A 169 1.32 3.53 -0.75
CA PHE A 169 0.68 4.21 0.36
C PHE A 169 -0.66 4.83 -0.06
N ILE A 170 -0.66 5.69 -1.09
CA ILE A 170 -1.87 6.42 -1.52
C ILE A 170 -2.97 5.44 -1.96
N GLY A 171 -2.63 4.41 -2.73
CA GLY A 171 -3.57 3.41 -3.20
C GLY A 171 -4.24 2.65 -2.04
N ASN A 172 -3.43 2.14 -1.13
CA ASN A 172 -3.95 1.33 -0.02
C ASN A 172 -4.54 2.17 1.13
N TRP A 173 -4.10 3.42 1.30
CA TRP A 173 -4.75 4.32 2.25
C TRP A 173 -6.20 4.61 1.87
N ASN A 174 -6.48 4.74 0.59
CA ASN A 174 -7.83 5.03 0.09
C ASN A 174 -8.68 3.76 -0.11
N ASP A 175 -8.07 2.58 -0.11
CA ASP A 175 -8.80 1.32 -0.26
C ASP A 175 -9.51 0.97 1.06
N PHE A 176 -10.86 0.90 0.98
CA PHE A 176 -11.67 0.41 2.09
C PHE A 176 -12.37 -0.91 1.73
N PHE A 177 -12.61 -1.12 0.42
CA PHE A 177 -13.56 -2.12 -0.03
C PHE A 177 -13.10 -3.55 0.29
N TRP A 178 -11.83 -3.88 0.00
CA TRP A 178 -11.30 -5.20 0.34
C TRP A 178 -11.27 -5.43 1.86
N ALA A 179 -10.78 -4.47 2.61
CA ALA A 179 -10.73 -4.57 4.06
C ALA A 179 -12.13 -4.72 4.68
N TRP A 180 -13.14 -3.99 4.17
CA TRP A 180 -14.53 -4.12 4.57
C TRP A 180 -15.10 -5.51 4.25
N LEU A 181 -14.75 -6.07 3.09
CA LEU A 181 -15.25 -7.37 2.64
C LEU A 181 -14.72 -8.55 3.47
N VAL A 182 -13.47 -8.46 3.95
CA VAL A 182 -12.78 -9.58 4.62
C VAL A 182 -12.72 -9.49 6.13
N THR A 183 -13.22 -8.40 6.74
CA THR A 183 -13.22 -8.21 8.20
C THR A 183 -14.62 -7.96 8.73
N GLU A 184 -15.06 -8.78 9.67
CA GLU A 184 -16.29 -8.61 10.44
C GLU A 184 -15.99 -8.01 11.82
N ASP A 185 -14.89 -8.46 12.47
CA ASP A 185 -14.51 -8.00 13.79
C ASP A 185 -13.98 -6.55 13.72
N GLN A 186 -14.56 -5.68 14.52
CA GLN A 186 -14.15 -4.26 14.62
C GLN A 186 -12.68 -4.08 15.00
N LYS A 187 -12.08 -5.05 15.69
CA LYS A 187 -10.64 -5.04 16.03
C LYS A 187 -9.74 -4.97 14.79
N LEU A 188 -10.21 -5.49 13.66
CA LEU A 188 -9.47 -5.59 12.41
C LEU A 188 -9.76 -4.43 11.45
N TRP A 189 -10.75 -3.60 11.75
CA TRP A 189 -11.13 -2.52 10.87
C TRP A 189 -9.98 -1.55 10.64
N THR A 190 -9.75 -1.23 9.40
CA THR A 190 -8.90 -0.10 9.01
C THR A 190 -9.65 1.21 9.23
N LEU A 191 -8.94 2.33 9.20
CA LEU A 191 -9.52 3.65 9.43
C LEU A 191 -10.68 3.95 8.45
N ASN A 192 -10.53 3.59 7.17
CA ASN A 192 -11.58 3.82 6.17
C ASN A 192 -12.79 2.89 6.34
N VAL A 193 -12.58 1.64 6.78
CA VAL A 193 -13.69 0.74 7.14
C VAL A 193 -14.46 1.29 8.34
N ALA A 194 -13.76 1.75 9.37
CA ALA A 194 -14.38 2.38 10.52
C ALA A 194 -15.16 3.64 10.11
N LEU A 195 -14.56 4.53 9.30
CA LEU A 195 -15.22 5.73 8.79
C LEU A 195 -16.49 5.40 8.01
N TYR A 196 -16.44 4.40 7.13
CA TYR A 196 -17.61 3.95 6.36
C TYR A 196 -18.74 3.46 7.27
N ASN A 197 -18.46 2.58 8.23
CA ASN A 197 -19.46 2.06 9.15
C ASN A 197 -20.04 3.17 10.06
N ILE A 198 -19.21 4.09 10.52
CA ILE A 198 -19.63 5.25 11.30
C ILE A 198 -20.55 6.17 10.46
N SER A 199 -20.21 6.42 9.20
CA SER A 199 -20.99 7.31 8.33
C SER A 199 -22.37 6.76 8.00
N ASN A 200 -22.53 5.45 8.00
CA ASN A 200 -23.80 4.78 7.74
C ASN A 200 -24.68 4.67 9.00
N ASN A 201 -24.16 5.03 10.18
CA ASN A 201 -24.95 5.02 11.40
C ASN A 201 -25.75 6.33 11.53
N VAL A 202 -27.08 6.21 11.50
CA VAL A 202 -28.02 7.34 11.57
C VAL A 202 -27.87 8.19 12.83
N ALA A 203 -27.37 7.60 13.93
CA ALA A 203 -27.15 8.31 15.18
C ALA A 203 -25.88 9.18 15.19
N THR A 204 -25.03 9.09 14.16
CA THR A 204 -23.75 9.81 14.13
C THR A 204 -23.94 11.29 13.84
N LYS A 205 -23.41 12.15 14.72
CA LYS A 205 -23.45 13.60 14.51
C LYS A 205 -22.63 14.00 13.30
N GLN A 206 -23.19 14.82 12.42
CA GLN A 206 -22.54 15.26 11.17
C GLN A 206 -21.18 15.94 11.39
N ASN A 207 -21.01 16.69 12.49
CA ASN A 207 -19.74 17.29 12.87
C ASN A 207 -18.65 16.23 13.17
N ALA A 208 -19.08 15.07 13.68
CA ALA A 208 -18.22 13.93 13.95
C ALA A 208 -17.64 13.37 12.65
N LEU A 209 -18.47 13.14 11.67
CA LEU A 209 -18.04 12.62 10.36
C LEU A 209 -17.05 13.56 9.66
N MET A 210 -17.28 14.86 9.73
CA MET A 210 -16.37 15.84 9.13
C MET A 210 -14.99 15.85 9.79
N GLY A 211 -14.94 15.74 11.12
CA GLY A 211 -13.65 15.62 11.82
C GLY A 211 -12.88 14.35 11.47
N LEU A 212 -13.57 13.20 11.38
CA LEU A 212 -12.96 11.95 10.91
C LEU A 212 -12.44 12.05 9.48
N ALA A 213 -13.20 12.67 8.58
CA ALA A 213 -12.76 12.91 7.20
C ALA A 213 -11.47 13.75 7.16
N VAL A 214 -11.35 14.79 7.98
CA VAL A 214 -10.13 15.60 8.09
C VAL A 214 -8.95 14.75 8.57
N VAL A 215 -9.14 13.93 9.60
CA VAL A 215 -8.08 13.03 10.11
C VAL A 215 -7.66 12.03 9.04
N THR A 216 -8.62 11.48 8.29
CA THR A 216 -8.35 10.50 7.24
C THR A 216 -7.58 11.10 6.05
N ILE A 217 -7.84 12.36 5.69
CA ILE A 217 -7.19 13.00 4.55
C ILE A 217 -5.80 13.57 4.88
N THR A 218 -5.57 13.91 6.15
CA THR A 218 -4.34 14.57 6.62
C THR A 218 -3.05 13.80 6.27
N PRO A 219 -2.93 12.46 6.51
CA PRO A 219 -1.72 11.73 6.17
C PRO A 219 -1.40 11.75 4.67
N VAL A 220 -2.43 11.69 3.82
CA VAL A 220 -2.26 11.74 2.35
C VAL A 220 -1.70 13.08 1.92
N ILE A 221 -2.23 14.18 2.46
CA ILE A 221 -1.74 15.54 2.17
C ILE A 221 -0.31 15.69 2.65
N LEU A 222 -0.01 15.32 3.90
CA LEU A 222 1.34 15.44 4.47
C LEU A 222 2.38 14.67 3.65
N LEU A 223 2.08 13.42 3.30
CA LEU A 223 3.00 12.60 2.49
C LEU A 223 3.12 13.14 1.07
N SER A 224 2.05 13.60 0.45
CA SER A 224 2.11 14.22 -0.87
C SER A 224 3.01 15.46 -0.90
N ILE A 225 2.98 16.27 0.15
CA ILE A 225 3.86 17.43 0.30
C ILE A 225 5.32 16.98 0.50
N LEU A 226 5.57 16.03 1.41
CA LEU A 226 6.91 15.54 1.72
C LEU A 226 7.59 14.90 0.50
N PHE A 227 6.83 14.14 -0.30
CA PHE A 227 7.34 13.45 -1.49
C PHE A 227 7.16 14.23 -2.80
N SER A 228 6.74 15.49 -2.74
CA SER A 228 6.49 16.33 -3.92
C SER A 228 7.73 16.51 -4.83
N LYS A 229 8.95 16.56 -4.25
CA LYS A 229 10.19 16.62 -5.02
C LYS A 229 10.47 15.33 -5.80
N GLN A 230 10.28 14.17 -5.17
CA GLN A 230 10.48 12.86 -5.76
C GLN A 230 9.49 12.61 -6.89
N LEU A 231 8.24 13.04 -6.71
CA LEU A 231 7.21 12.99 -7.77
C LEU A 231 7.62 13.80 -9.01
N LYS A 232 8.10 15.02 -8.80
CA LYS A 232 8.56 15.88 -9.92
C LYS A 232 9.76 15.26 -10.64
N GLN A 233 10.74 14.72 -9.92
CA GLN A 233 11.93 14.11 -10.51
C GLN A 233 11.61 12.85 -11.31
N SER A 234 10.66 12.02 -10.86
CA SER A 234 10.24 10.83 -11.59
C SER A 234 9.47 11.14 -12.87
N ILE A 235 8.64 12.20 -12.85
CA ILE A 235 7.91 12.68 -14.05
C ILE A 235 8.89 13.22 -15.08
N VAL A 236 9.88 14.00 -14.67
CA VAL A 236 10.93 14.54 -15.56
C VAL A 236 11.78 13.41 -16.15
N ALA A 237 12.15 12.40 -15.35
CA ALA A 237 12.93 11.24 -15.82
C ALA A 237 12.15 10.37 -16.81
N SER A 238 10.83 10.32 -16.72
CA SER A 238 9.96 9.58 -17.66
C SER A 238 9.55 10.40 -18.88
N GLY A 239 9.60 11.74 -18.80
CA GLY A 239 9.10 12.65 -19.82
C GLY A 239 10.16 13.26 -20.77
N VAL A 240 11.44 13.09 -20.50
CA VAL A 240 12.51 13.60 -21.39
C VAL A 240 13.02 12.50 -22.31
N LYS A 241 12.23 12.18 -23.32
CA LYS A 241 12.64 11.73 -24.66
C LYS A 241 11.62 12.27 -25.65
N GLY A 242 11.71 13.55 -25.90
CA GLY A 242 11.18 14.22 -27.06
C GLY A 242 12.34 14.88 -27.77
#